data_e56eba66724cc06d8f319d4dbddcacf5
#
_entry.id   e56eba66724cc06d8f319d4dbddcacf5
#
_cell.length_a   1.000
_cell.length_b   1.000
_cell.length_c   1.000
_cell.angle_alpha   90.00
_cell.angle_beta   90.00
_cell.angle_gamma   90.00
#
_symmetry.space_group_name_H-M   'P 1'
#
loop_
_entity.id
_entity.type
_entity.pdbx_description
1 polymer ?
#
loop_
_entity_poly.entity_id
_entity_poly.type
_entity_poly.pdbx_seq_one_letter_code
_entity_poly.pdbx_strand_id
1 'polypeptide(L)'
;MKKKDIKILLVDDEQDILEIVGYNLEQEGYQIITASNGKEAVSKAKKETPHLIIMDVMMPEMDGMEACENIRKIPELNSTIITFLTARNEDYSQVAGFDAGADDYITKPIKPKLLVSKVKALLRRLKNDEKSSETLKVGDIEISREEYKIINNGKEIILPRKEFELFYLLASKPGKVFKREEILDKVWGNEVIVGGRTIDVHIRKLREKIDEDLFKTIKGVGYKLEV
;
A
#
# COMPACT_ATOMS: atom_id res chain seq x y z
N MET A 1 -16.55 -8.50 5.62
CA MET A 1 -16.88 -8.01 4.26
C MET A 1 -17.03 -9.20 3.31
N LYS A 2 -18.09 -9.28 2.51
CA LYS A 2 -18.30 -10.35 1.51
C LYS A 2 -17.49 -10.00 0.25
N LYS A 3 -17.04 -11.01 -0.53
CA LYS A 3 -16.27 -10.74 -1.77
C LYS A 3 -17.00 -9.82 -2.75
N LYS A 4 -18.33 -10.00 -2.87
CA LYS A 4 -19.19 -9.18 -3.72
C LYS A 4 -19.27 -7.69 -3.33
N ASP A 5 -18.81 -7.34 -2.13
CA ASP A 5 -18.80 -5.96 -1.65
C ASP A 5 -17.42 -5.31 -1.89
N ILE A 6 -16.44 -6.09 -2.37
CA ILE A 6 -15.08 -5.65 -2.64
C ILE A 6 -14.99 -5.12 -4.06
N LYS A 7 -14.68 -3.83 -4.20
CA LYS A 7 -14.42 -3.16 -5.48
C LYS A 7 -12.93 -3.17 -5.78
N ILE A 8 -12.57 -3.57 -7.00
CA ILE A 8 -11.20 -3.54 -7.52
C ILE A 8 -11.18 -2.68 -8.77
N LEU A 9 -10.32 -1.66 -8.79
CA LEU A 9 -10.08 -0.84 -9.98
C LEU A 9 -8.87 -1.40 -10.72
N LEU A 10 -9.07 -1.83 -11.97
CA LEU A 10 -8.02 -2.26 -12.89
C LEU A 10 -7.69 -1.13 -13.84
N VAL A 11 -6.41 -0.81 -13.97
CA VAL A 11 -5.94 0.29 -14.81
C VAL A 11 -4.81 -0.21 -15.69
N ASP A 12 -5.05 -0.24 -16.99
CA ASP A 12 -4.07 -0.64 -18.01
C ASP A 12 -4.53 -0.07 -19.35
N ASP A 13 -3.64 0.39 -20.22
CA ASP A 13 -3.98 0.87 -21.53
C ASP A 13 -4.20 -0.27 -22.55
N GLU A 14 -3.76 -1.48 -22.21
CA GLU A 14 -3.99 -2.70 -22.97
C GLU A 14 -5.36 -3.32 -22.62
N GLN A 15 -6.34 -3.20 -23.53
CA GLN A 15 -7.70 -3.72 -23.32
C GLN A 15 -7.73 -5.23 -23.02
N ASP A 16 -6.86 -6.01 -23.67
CA ASP A 16 -6.74 -7.45 -23.46
C ASP A 16 -6.35 -7.78 -22.00
N ILE A 17 -5.49 -6.96 -21.39
CA ILE A 17 -5.09 -7.13 -19.98
C ILE A 17 -6.29 -6.87 -19.07
N LEU A 18 -7.03 -5.78 -19.32
CA LEU A 18 -8.25 -5.47 -18.56
C LEU A 18 -9.27 -6.59 -18.63
N GLU A 19 -9.50 -7.17 -19.82
CA GLU A 19 -10.45 -8.27 -20.02
C GLU A 19 -10.00 -9.55 -19.33
N ILE A 20 -8.76 -9.98 -19.53
CA ILE A 20 -8.24 -11.23 -18.94
C ILE A 20 -8.18 -11.13 -17.41
N VAL A 21 -7.64 -10.05 -16.88
CA VAL A 21 -7.52 -9.84 -15.44
C VAL A 21 -8.89 -9.66 -14.81
N GLY A 22 -9.74 -8.82 -15.43
CA GLY A 22 -11.10 -8.54 -14.99
C GLY A 22 -11.92 -9.82 -14.88
N TYR A 23 -11.98 -10.60 -15.96
CA TYR A 23 -12.71 -11.89 -15.98
C TYR A 23 -12.29 -12.81 -14.84
N ASN A 24 -10.97 -13.01 -14.62
CA ASN A 24 -10.49 -13.90 -13.57
C ASN A 24 -10.88 -13.42 -12.16
N LEU A 25 -10.89 -12.12 -11.92
CA LEU A 25 -11.27 -11.55 -10.62
C LEU A 25 -12.79 -11.53 -10.42
N GLU A 26 -13.58 -11.31 -11.47
CA GLU A 26 -15.04 -11.44 -11.43
C GLU A 26 -15.49 -12.88 -11.12
N GLN A 27 -14.81 -13.89 -11.69
CA GLN A 27 -15.07 -15.30 -11.36
C GLN A 27 -14.81 -15.62 -9.87
N GLU A 28 -13.94 -14.84 -9.20
CA GLU A 28 -13.74 -14.93 -7.76
C GLU A 28 -14.79 -14.19 -6.94
N GLY A 29 -15.67 -13.45 -7.60
CA GLY A 29 -16.81 -12.72 -7.01
C GLY A 29 -16.50 -11.29 -6.59
N TYR A 30 -15.46 -10.65 -7.12
CA TYR A 30 -15.16 -9.23 -6.91
C TYR A 30 -15.93 -8.33 -7.89
N GLN A 31 -16.17 -7.09 -7.50
CA GLN A 31 -16.67 -6.06 -8.40
C GLN A 31 -15.49 -5.39 -9.11
N ILE A 32 -15.48 -5.43 -10.45
CA ILE A 32 -14.40 -4.88 -11.26
C ILE A 32 -14.84 -3.55 -11.87
N ILE A 33 -13.96 -2.57 -11.76
CA ILE A 33 -14.04 -1.28 -12.42
C ILE A 33 -12.77 -1.16 -13.26
N THR A 34 -12.88 -0.71 -14.50
CA THR A 34 -11.72 -0.57 -15.38
C THR A 34 -11.42 0.90 -15.69
N ALA A 35 -10.18 1.22 -15.97
CA ALA A 35 -9.73 2.50 -16.51
C ALA A 35 -8.59 2.27 -17.50
N SER A 36 -8.47 3.12 -18.51
CA SER A 36 -7.52 2.97 -19.60
C SER A 36 -6.27 3.88 -19.50
N ASN A 37 -6.22 4.75 -18.49
CA ASN A 37 -5.10 5.65 -18.22
C ASN A 37 -5.16 6.19 -16.78
N GLY A 38 -4.10 6.88 -16.36
CA GLY A 38 -4.00 7.43 -15.02
C GLY A 38 -5.04 8.50 -14.68
N LYS A 39 -5.43 9.35 -15.64
CA LYS A 39 -6.47 10.39 -15.40
C LYS A 39 -7.82 9.77 -15.08
N GLU A 40 -8.20 8.77 -15.88
CA GLU A 40 -9.43 8.01 -15.68
C GLU A 40 -9.38 7.26 -14.35
N ALA A 41 -8.22 6.68 -14.00
CA ALA A 41 -8.01 6.00 -12.74
C ALA A 41 -8.25 6.90 -11.52
N VAL A 42 -7.66 8.11 -11.49
CA VAL A 42 -7.88 9.09 -10.41
C VAL A 42 -9.35 9.45 -10.28
N SER A 43 -10.02 9.75 -11.41
CA SER A 43 -11.44 10.10 -11.43
C SER A 43 -12.33 8.97 -10.89
N LYS A 44 -12.12 7.73 -11.37
CA LYS A 44 -12.89 6.56 -10.94
C LYS A 44 -12.57 6.17 -9.49
N ALA A 45 -11.31 6.25 -9.07
CA ALA A 45 -10.94 6.00 -7.69
C ALA A 45 -11.67 6.93 -6.72
N LYS A 46 -11.73 8.24 -7.01
CA LYS A 46 -12.45 9.21 -6.20
C LYS A 46 -13.95 8.93 -6.12
N LYS A 47 -14.56 8.54 -7.25
CA LYS A 47 -16.01 8.28 -7.34
C LYS A 47 -16.42 6.98 -6.67
N GLU A 48 -15.66 5.91 -6.90
CA GLU A 48 -16.03 4.53 -6.56
C GLU A 48 -15.42 4.03 -5.25
N THR A 49 -14.42 4.74 -4.72
CA THR A 49 -13.69 4.36 -3.50
C THR A 49 -13.31 2.88 -3.47
N PRO A 50 -12.46 2.40 -4.42
CA PRO A 50 -12.13 0.98 -4.50
C PRO A 50 -11.28 0.54 -3.32
N HIS A 51 -11.37 -0.74 -2.97
CA HIS A 51 -10.57 -1.36 -1.91
C HIS A 51 -9.15 -1.70 -2.36
N LEU A 52 -9.01 -2.00 -3.66
CA LEU A 52 -7.73 -2.32 -4.31
C LEU A 52 -7.69 -1.66 -5.68
N ILE A 53 -6.55 -1.09 -6.02
CA ILE A 53 -6.22 -0.62 -7.37
C ILE A 53 -5.06 -1.48 -7.88
N ILE A 54 -5.23 -2.06 -9.05
CA ILE A 54 -4.17 -2.76 -9.79
C ILE A 54 -3.91 -1.91 -11.01
N MET A 55 -2.72 -1.33 -11.13
CA MET A 55 -2.45 -0.28 -12.12
C MET A 55 -1.14 -0.53 -12.83
N ASP A 56 -1.16 -0.44 -14.16
CA ASP A 56 0.08 -0.43 -14.93
C ASP A 56 0.89 0.83 -14.63
N VAL A 57 2.21 0.69 -14.70
CA VAL A 57 3.13 1.82 -14.51
C VAL A 57 3.17 2.68 -15.76
N MET A 58 3.28 2.05 -16.93
CA MET A 58 3.51 2.73 -18.19
C MET A 58 2.20 2.91 -18.98
N MET A 59 1.60 4.09 -18.91
CA MET A 59 0.36 4.41 -19.61
C MET A 59 0.45 5.78 -20.28
N PRO A 60 -0.31 6.02 -21.36
CA PRO A 60 -0.38 7.32 -22.00
C PRO A 60 -1.09 8.36 -21.13
N GLU A 61 -0.89 9.64 -21.42
CA GLU A 61 -1.46 10.83 -20.80
C GLU A 61 -1.02 11.07 -19.33
N MET A 62 -1.22 10.13 -18.46
CA MET A 62 -0.80 10.11 -17.06
C MET A 62 -0.35 8.71 -16.72
N ASP A 63 0.89 8.56 -16.36
CA ASP A 63 1.45 7.26 -15.94
C ASP A 63 0.91 6.80 -14.58
N GLY A 64 1.18 5.53 -14.24
CA GLY A 64 0.68 4.94 -13.01
C GLY A 64 1.29 5.56 -11.75
N MET A 65 2.52 6.04 -11.81
CA MET A 65 3.19 6.66 -10.66
C MET A 65 2.56 8.00 -10.33
N GLU A 66 2.39 8.87 -11.33
CA GLU A 66 1.70 10.15 -11.18
C GLU A 66 0.25 9.97 -10.71
N ALA A 67 -0.46 8.97 -11.28
CA ALA A 67 -1.81 8.63 -10.85
C ALA A 67 -1.83 8.18 -9.37
N CYS A 68 -0.87 7.34 -8.94
CA CYS A 68 -0.74 6.90 -7.55
C CYS A 68 -0.53 8.09 -6.60
N GLU A 69 0.39 9.00 -6.92
CA GLU A 69 0.62 10.21 -6.13
C GLU A 69 -0.64 11.07 -6.00
N ASN A 70 -1.38 11.23 -7.10
CA ASN A 70 -2.62 12.00 -7.09
C ASN A 70 -3.72 11.31 -6.27
N ILE A 71 -3.84 9.98 -6.34
CA ILE A 71 -4.76 9.20 -5.52
C ILE A 71 -4.39 9.32 -4.03
N ARG A 72 -3.11 9.29 -3.68
CA ARG A 72 -2.63 9.41 -2.30
C ARG A 72 -2.84 10.80 -1.68
N LYS A 73 -3.12 11.83 -2.48
CA LYS A 73 -3.53 13.17 -2.00
C LYS A 73 -5.01 13.21 -1.61
N ILE A 74 -5.80 12.17 -1.89
CA ILE A 74 -7.23 12.09 -1.58
C ILE A 74 -7.39 11.34 -0.25
N PRO A 75 -7.79 12.01 0.86
CA PRO A 75 -7.83 11.41 2.20
C PRO A 75 -8.69 10.14 2.29
N GLU A 76 -9.82 10.11 1.60
CA GLU A 76 -10.77 9.01 1.59
C GLU A 76 -10.19 7.72 0.96
N LEU A 77 -9.08 7.84 0.21
CA LEU A 77 -8.42 6.73 -0.47
C LEU A 77 -7.13 6.25 0.24
N ASN A 78 -6.82 6.77 1.43
CA ASN A 78 -5.61 6.37 2.15
C ASN A 78 -5.59 4.89 2.55
N SER A 79 -6.75 4.29 2.82
CA SER A 79 -6.89 2.85 3.10
C SER A 79 -6.91 1.98 1.85
N THR A 80 -7.07 2.58 0.65
CA THR A 80 -7.07 1.85 -0.62
C THR A 80 -5.69 1.23 -0.87
N ILE A 81 -5.65 -0.06 -1.13
CA ILE A 81 -4.41 -0.75 -1.50
C ILE A 81 -4.10 -0.42 -2.96
N ILE A 82 -2.88 0.00 -3.27
CA ILE A 82 -2.41 0.23 -4.64
C ILE A 82 -1.27 -0.74 -4.94
N THR A 83 -1.43 -1.55 -5.97
CA THR A 83 -0.39 -2.45 -6.49
C THR A 83 -0.11 -2.15 -7.96
N PHE A 84 1.15 -2.05 -8.32
CA PHE A 84 1.52 -1.83 -9.71
C PHE A 84 1.67 -3.14 -10.48
N LEU A 85 1.34 -3.08 -11.77
CA LEU A 85 1.76 -4.05 -12.77
C LEU A 85 3.06 -3.53 -13.40
N THR A 86 4.12 -4.33 -13.44
CA THR A 86 5.42 -3.88 -13.96
C THR A 86 6.12 -4.97 -14.76
N ALA A 87 6.89 -4.59 -15.78
CA ALA A 87 7.77 -5.50 -16.47
C ALA A 87 8.97 -5.90 -15.58
N ARG A 88 9.48 -7.11 -15.74
CA ARG A 88 10.43 -7.79 -14.85
C ARG A 88 11.80 -7.10 -14.64
N ASN A 89 12.15 -6.10 -15.43
CA ASN A 89 13.50 -5.52 -15.49
C ASN A 89 13.64 -4.13 -14.88
N GLU A 90 12.66 -3.67 -14.12
CA GLU A 90 12.64 -2.29 -13.63
C GLU A 90 12.82 -2.20 -12.12
N ASP A 91 14.00 -2.60 -11.60
CA ASP A 91 14.35 -2.37 -10.18
C ASP A 91 14.24 -0.88 -9.80
N TYR A 92 14.50 0.03 -10.74
CA TYR A 92 14.34 1.48 -10.56
C TYR A 92 12.87 1.87 -10.43
N SER A 93 11.98 1.28 -11.24
CA SER A 93 10.53 1.52 -11.17
C SER A 93 9.91 1.05 -9.86
N GLN A 94 10.44 0.00 -9.24
CA GLN A 94 9.97 -0.46 -7.94
C GLN A 94 10.24 0.55 -6.83
N VAL A 95 11.45 1.13 -6.77
CA VAL A 95 11.80 2.15 -5.78
C VAL A 95 10.98 3.42 -6.01
N ALA A 96 10.89 3.90 -7.25
CA ALA A 96 10.12 5.08 -7.60
C ALA A 96 8.61 4.90 -7.31
N GLY A 97 8.06 3.72 -7.57
CA GLY A 97 6.65 3.45 -7.28
C GLY A 97 6.34 3.37 -5.80
N PHE A 98 7.26 2.87 -4.95
CA PHE A 98 7.10 3.00 -3.50
C PHE A 98 7.21 4.45 -3.05
N ASP A 99 8.06 5.25 -3.71
CA ASP A 99 8.10 6.70 -3.51
C ASP A 99 6.79 7.37 -3.92
N ALA A 100 6.10 6.88 -4.94
CA ALA A 100 4.75 7.32 -5.31
C ALA A 100 3.65 6.86 -4.33
N GLY A 101 3.93 5.93 -3.42
CA GLY A 101 3.00 5.46 -2.38
C GLY A 101 2.29 4.14 -2.68
N ALA A 102 2.83 3.31 -3.58
CA ALA A 102 2.32 1.97 -3.82
C ALA A 102 2.54 1.03 -2.62
N ASP A 103 1.67 0.05 -2.47
CA ASP A 103 1.72 -0.95 -1.40
C ASP A 103 2.44 -2.23 -1.82
N ASP A 104 2.39 -2.56 -3.13
CA ASP A 104 2.94 -3.81 -3.66
C ASP A 104 3.15 -3.75 -5.18
N TYR A 105 3.75 -4.83 -5.75
CA TYR A 105 3.99 -5.00 -7.17
C TYR A 105 3.59 -6.38 -7.65
N ILE A 106 3.15 -6.44 -8.91
CA ILE A 106 2.87 -7.68 -9.64
C ILE A 106 3.66 -7.61 -10.95
N THR A 107 4.51 -8.60 -11.20
CA THR A 107 5.31 -8.61 -12.43
C THR A 107 4.54 -9.18 -13.62
N LYS A 108 4.61 -8.51 -14.76
CA LYS A 108 4.20 -9.06 -16.07
C LYS A 108 5.25 -10.10 -16.55
N PRO A 109 4.93 -11.21 -17.23
CA PRO A 109 3.59 -11.59 -17.67
C PRO A 109 2.72 -12.11 -16.53
N ILE A 110 1.45 -11.70 -16.53
CA ILE A 110 0.50 -12.02 -15.47
C ILE A 110 0.00 -13.45 -15.59
N LYS A 111 0.30 -14.28 -14.60
CA LYS A 111 -0.30 -15.61 -14.48
C LYS A 111 -1.60 -15.53 -13.69
N PRO A 112 -2.79 -15.80 -14.28
CA PRO A 112 -4.09 -15.56 -13.64
C PRO A 112 -4.21 -16.16 -12.23
N LYS A 113 -3.78 -17.42 -12.04
CA LYS A 113 -3.83 -18.07 -10.72
C LYS A 113 -2.96 -17.36 -9.67
N LEU A 114 -1.78 -16.87 -10.07
CA LEU A 114 -0.87 -16.16 -9.18
C LEU A 114 -1.43 -14.78 -8.82
N LEU A 115 -1.99 -14.07 -9.80
CA LEU A 115 -2.67 -12.80 -9.58
C LEU A 115 -3.81 -12.93 -8.57
N VAL A 116 -4.70 -13.90 -8.79
CA VAL A 116 -5.83 -14.16 -7.88
C VAL A 116 -5.35 -14.47 -6.46
N SER A 117 -4.29 -15.30 -6.33
CA SER A 117 -3.69 -15.60 -5.02
C SER A 117 -3.15 -14.33 -4.34
N LYS A 118 -2.45 -13.50 -5.10
CA LYS A 118 -1.88 -12.24 -4.59
C LYS A 118 -2.96 -11.23 -4.19
N VAL A 119 -3.99 -11.07 -5.00
CA VAL A 119 -5.16 -10.24 -4.68
C VAL A 119 -5.85 -10.73 -3.39
N LYS A 120 -6.05 -12.03 -3.24
CA LYS A 120 -6.60 -12.61 -1.99
C LYS A 120 -5.72 -12.31 -0.78
N ALA A 121 -4.40 -12.39 -0.93
CA ALA A 121 -3.46 -12.08 0.15
C ALA A 121 -3.51 -10.60 0.55
N LEU A 122 -3.53 -9.68 -0.43
CA LEU A 122 -3.66 -8.25 -0.20
C LEU A 122 -4.98 -7.91 0.52
N LEU A 123 -6.09 -8.44 0.04
CA LEU A 123 -7.43 -8.17 0.59
C LEU A 123 -7.69 -8.87 1.95
N ARG A 124 -6.99 -9.96 2.27
CA ARG A 124 -7.10 -10.62 3.59
C ARG A 124 -6.67 -9.69 4.72
N ARG A 125 -5.74 -8.80 4.46
CA ARG A 125 -5.25 -7.83 5.44
C ARG A 125 -6.30 -6.79 5.80
N LEU A 126 -7.19 -6.40 4.86
CA LEU A 126 -8.33 -5.54 5.15
C LEU A 126 -9.26 -6.13 6.23
N LYS A 127 -9.39 -7.48 6.27
CA LYS A 127 -10.26 -8.16 7.25
C LYS A 127 -9.65 -8.33 8.63
N ASN A 128 -8.32 -8.38 8.73
CA ASN A 128 -7.64 -8.58 10.02
C ASN A 128 -7.58 -7.28 10.83
N ASP A 129 -7.74 -6.14 10.18
CA ASP A 129 -7.72 -4.84 10.84
C ASP A 129 -9.02 -4.54 11.62
N GLU A 130 -10.14 -5.23 11.31
CA GLU A 130 -11.42 -5.09 12.04
C GLU A 130 -11.37 -5.61 13.50
N LYS A 131 -10.27 -6.22 13.96
CA LYS A 131 -10.21 -6.93 15.26
C LYS A 131 -9.37 -6.25 16.35
N SER A 132 -8.71 -5.13 16.10
CA SER A 132 -7.92 -4.46 17.14
C SER A 132 -8.33 -3.00 17.31
N SER A 133 -9.15 -2.75 18.32
CA SER A 133 -9.50 -1.40 18.81
C SER A 133 -8.39 -0.79 19.70
N GLU A 134 -7.12 -1.16 19.48
CA GLU A 134 -6.02 -0.68 20.30
C GLU A 134 -5.53 0.67 19.79
N THR A 135 -5.74 1.71 20.60
CA THR A 135 -5.03 2.98 20.45
C THR A 135 -3.70 2.88 21.17
N LEU A 136 -2.60 3.09 20.44
CA LEU A 136 -1.27 3.17 21.03
C LEU A 136 -0.94 4.65 21.34
N LYS A 137 -0.28 4.87 22.49
CA LYS A 137 0.30 6.17 22.85
C LYS A 137 1.81 6.05 22.93
N VAL A 138 2.50 6.94 22.23
CA VAL A 138 3.96 6.99 22.17
C VAL A 138 4.37 8.46 22.31
N GLY A 139 4.78 8.85 23.54
CA GLY A 139 4.95 10.28 23.86
C GLY A 139 3.63 11.04 23.65
N ASP A 140 3.69 12.12 22.88
CA ASP A 140 2.52 12.95 22.55
C ASP A 140 1.76 12.46 21.29
N ILE A 141 2.12 11.28 20.78
CA ILE A 141 1.51 10.71 19.58
C ILE A 141 0.48 9.66 19.98
N GLU A 142 -0.74 9.83 19.51
CA GLU A 142 -1.83 8.85 19.59
C GLU A 142 -2.02 8.18 18.23
N ILE A 143 -2.08 6.85 18.20
CA ILE A 143 -2.19 6.06 16.98
C ILE A 143 -3.43 5.18 17.10
N SER A 144 -4.46 5.49 16.33
CA SER A 144 -5.68 4.68 16.22
C SER A 144 -5.58 3.73 15.03
N ARG A 145 -5.51 2.43 15.31
CA ARG A 145 -5.48 1.43 14.24
C ARG A 145 -6.83 1.26 13.57
N GLU A 146 -7.91 1.42 14.30
CA GLU A 146 -9.27 1.32 13.80
C GLU A 146 -9.57 2.41 12.76
N GLU A 147 -9.13 3.64 13.05
CA GLU A 147 -9.35 4.80 12.18
C GLU A 147 -8.22 5.04 11.16
N TYR A 148 -7.12 4.25 11.21
CA TYR A 148 -5.88 4.51 10.47
C TYR A 148 -5.39 5.95 10.64
N LYS A 149 -5.48 6.45 11.85
CA LYS A 149 -5.29 7.85 12.20
C LYS A 149 -4.17 8.02 13.21
N ILE A 150 -3.40 9.07 13.03
CA ILE A 150 -2.35 9.50 13.95
C ILE A 150 -2.66 10.93 14.39
N ILE A 151 -2.56 11.17 15.68
CA ILE A 151 -2.63 12.52 16.23
C ILE A 151 -1.26 12.81 16.86
N ASN A 152 -0.56 13.83 16.38
CA ASN A 152 0.71 14.29 16.92
C ASN A 152 0.56 15.75 17.37
N ASN A 153 0.72 16.02 18.66
CA ASN A 153 0.53 17.35 19.25
C ASN A 153 -0.83 17.99 18.85
N GLY A 154 -1.91 17.19 18.86
CA GLY A 154 -3.25 17.63 18.49
C GLY A 154 -3.49 17.82 16.98
N LYS A 155 -2.49 17.58 16.13
CA LYS A 155 -2.63 17.62 14.67
C LYS A 155 -2.84 16.21 14.13
N GLU A 156 -3.84 16.06 13.29
CA GLU A 156 -4.09 14.83 12.57
C GLU A 156 -3.07 14.65 11.43
N ILE A 157 -2.43 13.47 11.41
CA ILE A 157 -1.52 13.05 10.34
C ILE A 157 -2.13 11.81 9.70
N ILE A 158 -2.37 11.91 8.40
CA ILE A 158 -2.89 10.80 7.60
C ILE A 158 -1.73 10.20 6.80
N LEU A 159 -1.54 8.89 6.94
CA LEU A 159 -0.49 8.15 6.26
C LEU A 159 -1.09 7.15 5.27
N PRO A 160 -0.44 6.91 4.12
CA PRO A 160 -0.71 5.73 3.31
C PRO A 160 -0.60 4.46 4.15
N ARG A 161 -1.38 3.44 3.77
CA ARG A 161 -1.53 2.21 4.56
C ARG A 161 -0.21 1.60 5.03
N LYS A 162 0.78 1.45 4.15
CA LYS A 162 2.07 0.82 4.51
C LYS A 162 2.94 1.68 5.42
N GLU A 163 2.88 2.98 5.28
CA GLU A 163 3.54 3.89 6.21
C GLU A 163 2.90 3.78 7.60
N PHE A 164 1.56 3.74 7.67
CA PHE A 164 0.83 3.56 8.91
C PHE A 164 1.17 2.22 9.59
N GLU A 165 1.10 1.10 8.85
CA GLU A 165 1.40 -0.24 9.40
C GLU A 165 2.85 -0.35 9.89
N LEU A 166 3.81 0.25 9.17
CA LEU A 166 5.20 0.30 9.59
C LEU A 166 5.36 1.11 10.88
N PHE A 167 4.76 2.29 10.94
CA PHE A 167 4.80 3.10 12.15
C PHE A 167 4.14 2.38 13.33
N TYR A 168 2.93 1.83 13.14
CA TYR A 168 2.21 1.07 14.16
C TYR A 168 3.04 -0.11 14.70
N LEU A 169 3.71 -0.84 13.79
CA LEU A 169 4.60 -1.95 14.19
C LEU A 169 5.74 -1.47 15.10
N LEU A 170 6.42 -0.40 14.72
CA LEU A 170 7.53 0.15 15.51
C LEU A 170 7.03 0.72 16.84
N ALA A 171 5.87 1.40 16.83
CA ALA A 171 5.21 1.98 17.99
C ALA A 171 4.65 0.92 18.97
N SER A 172 4.35 -0.28 18.49
CA SER A 172 3.85 -1.37 19.35
C SER A 172 4.85 -1.82 20.42
N LYS A 173 6.14 -1.58 20.22
CA LYS A 173 7.24 -1.91 21.15
C LYS A 173 8.36 -0.87 21.05
N PRO A 174 8.20 0.34 21.61
CA PRO A 174 9.24 1.35 21.61
C PRO A 174 10.56 0.82 22.19
N GLY A 175 11.67 1.24 21.61
CA GLY A 175 13.02 0.77 22.00
C GLY A 175 13.42 -0.59 21.41
N LYS A 176 12.46 -1.45 21.01
CA LYS A 176 12.78 -2.72 20.36
C LYS A 176 13.33 -2.49 18.97
N VAL A 177 14.46 -3.15 18.63
CA VAL A 177 14.97 -3.21 17.26
C VAL A 177 14.20 -4.28 16.49
N PHE A 178 13.48 -3.88 15.46
CA PHE A 178 12.86 -4.80 14.50
C PHE A 178 13.83 -5.04 13.34
N LYS A 179 14.14 -6.32 13.08
CA LYS A 179 14.97 -6.70 11.92
C LYS A 179 14.23 -6.42 10.61
N ARG A 180 14.98 -6.16 9.54
CA ARG A 180 14.38 -5.91 8.21
C ARG A 180 13.45 -7.01 7.75
N GLU A 181 13.86 -8.27 7.93
CA GLU A 181 13.03 -9.44 7.60
C GLU A 181 11.73 -9.49 8.42
N GLU A 182 11.82 -9.20 9.73
CA GLU A 182 10.65 -9.13 10.62
C GLU A 182 9.67 -8.02 10.19
N ILE A 183 10.20 -6.88 9.77
CA ILE A 183 9.39 -5.75 9.27
C ILE A 183 8.71 -6.15 7.96
N LEU A 184 9.45 -6.73 7.00
CA LEU A 184 8.89 -7.16 5.72
C LEU A 184 7.78 -8.18 5.93
N ASP A 185 8.02 -9.21 6.75
CA ASP A 185 7.02 -10.23 7.06
C ASP A 185 5.74 -9.64 7.68
N LYS A 186 5.88 -8.77 8.67
CA LYS A 186 4.73 -8.23 9.42
C LYS A 186 3.95 -7.17 8.65
N VAL A 187 4.64 -6.30 7.89
CA VAL A 187 4.02 -5.17 7.18
C VAL A 187 3.63 -5.56 5.76
N TRP A 188 4.47 -6.30 5.02
CA TRP A 188 4.22 -6.71 3.64
C TRP A 188 3.78 -8.17 3.52
N GLY A 189 4.19 -9.05 4.48
CA GLY A 189 3.90 -10.48 4.51
C GLY A 189 4.85 -11.30 3.64
N ASN A 190 4.88 -12.61 3.88
CA ASN A 190 5.84 -13.56 3.27
C ASN A 190 5.64 -13.79 1.76
N GLU A 191 4.49 -13.40 1.21
CA GLU A 191 4.17 -13.62 -0.21
C GLU A 191 4.58 -12.44 -1.10
N VAL A 192 5.14 -11.37 -0.51
CA VAL A 192 5.50 -10.14 -1.22
C VAL A 192 6.99 -10.15 -1.52
N ILE A 193 7.35 -10.11 -2.81
CA ILE A 193 8.74 -9.99 -3.25
C ILE A 193 9.12 -8.50 -3.27
N VAL A 194 9.29 -7.90 -2.09
CA VAL A 194 9.84 -6.55 -1.98
C VAL A 194 11.24 -6.60 -1.38
N GLY A 195 12.15 -5.80 -1.92
CA GLY A 195 13.52 -5.70 -1.42
C GLY A 195 13.61 -4.89 -0.12
N GLY A 196 14.71 -5.07 0.62
CA GLY A 196 14.94 -4.31 1.86
C GLY A 196 14.98 -2.78 1.67
N ARG A 197 15.20 -2.27 0.47
CA ARG A 197 15.12 -0.83 0.13
C ARG A 197 13.72 -0.24 0.30
N THR A 198 12.67 -1.05 0.16
CA THR A 198 11.28 -0.63 0.40
C THR A 198 11.09 -0.05 1.80
N ILE A 199 11.68 -0.70 2.81
CA ILE A 199 11.59 -0.21 4.20
C ILE A 199 12.26 1.17 4.32
N ASP A 200 13.43 1.36 3.67
CA ASP A 200 14.20 2.60 3.76
C ASP A 200 13.39 3.80 3.22
N VAL A 201 12.68 3.60 2.11
CA VAL A 201 11.79 4.60 1.51
C VAL A 201 10.68 4.99 2.48
N HIS A 202 9.98 4.01 3.06
CA HIS A 202 8.88 4.28 3.98
C HIS A 202 9.36 4.91 5.30
N ILE A 203 10.52 4.50 5.82
CA ILE A 203 11.13 5.16 7.00
C ILE A 203 11.48 6.62 6.70
N ARG A 204 12.04 6.92 5.50
CA ARG A 204 12.30 8.30 5.10
C ARG A 204 11.02 9.14 5.14
N LYS A 205 9.94 8.65 4.53
CA LYS A 205 8.65 9.34 4.51
C LYS A 205 8.03 9.53 5.90
N LEU A 206 8.18 8.55 6.77
CA LEU A 206 7.72 8.65 8.15
C LEU A 206 8.49 9.74 8.91
N ARG A 207 9.81 9.84 8.70
CA ARG A 207 10.64 10.91 9.26
C ARG A 207 10.18 12.28 8.80
N GLU A 208 9.94 12.44 7.51
CA GLU A 208 9.46 13.68 6.91
C GLU A 208 8.07 14.12 7.42
N LYS A 209 7.18 13.16 7.68
CA LYS A 209 5.77 13.43 8.03
C LYS A 209 5.51 13.53 9.53
N ILE A 210 6.26 12.84 10.35
CA ILE A 210 6.03 12.73 11.79
C ILE A 210 7.12 13.45 12.56
N ASP A 211 8.31 12.85 12.61
CA ASP A 211 9.51 13.39 13.26
C ASP A 211 10.73 12.55 12.88
N GLU A 212 11.83 13.22 12.50
CA GLU A 212 13.07 12.55 12.10
C GLU A 212 13.72 11.78 13.26
N ASP A 213 13.63 12.31 14.46
CA ASP A 213 14.33 11.78 15.64
C ASP A 213 13.69 10.53 16.23
N LEU A 214 12.40 10.29 15.97
CA LEU A 214 11.69 9.11 16.46
C LEU A 214 12.18 7.79 15.82
N PHE A 215 12.64 7.83 14.57
CA PHE A 215 12.98 6.62 13.83
C PHE A 215 14.49 6.41 13.77
N LYS A 216 15.02 5.54 14.61
CA LYS A 216 16.46 5.25 14.64
C LYS A 216 16.81 4.06 13.77
N THR A 217 17.86 4.24 12.95
CA THR A 217 18.44 3.17 12.11
C THR A 217 19.54 2.46 12.86
N ILE A 218 19.44 1.14 12.99
CA ILE A 218 20.51 0.29 13.49
C ILE A 218 21.19 -0.34 12.27
N LYS A 219 22.37 0.18 11.91
CA LYS A 219 23.10 -0.22 10.70
C LYS A 219 23.25 -1.74 10.62
N GLY A 220 22.91 -2.30 9.44
CA GLY A 220 23.01 -3.75 9.18
C GLY A 220 21.97 -4.61 9.87
N VAL A 221 21.09 -4.05 10.73
CA VAL A 221 20.11 -4.81 11.51
C VAL A 221 18.68 -4.43 11.14
N GLY A 222 18.30 -3.16 11.35
CA GLY A 222 16.91 -2.75 11.14
C GLY A 222 16.59 -1.39 11.75
N TYR A 223 15.38 -1.26 12.29
CA TYR A 223 14.85 0.00 12.78
C TYR A 223 14.20 -0.15 14.15
N LYS A 224 14.19 0.91 14.93
CA LYS A 224 13.43 1.05 16.18
C LYS A 224 12.76 2.41 16.28
N LEU A 225 11.71 2.48 17.06
CA LEU A 225 11.16 3.75 17.55
C LEU A 225 11.83 4.08 18.89
N GLU A 226 12.28 5.32 19.04
CA GLU A 226 12.85 5.85 20.27
C GLU A 226 12.02 7.04 20.73
N VAL A 227 11.58 7.02 21.99
CA VAL A 227 10.74 8.05 22.64
C VAL A 227 11.54 8.76 23.69
#